data_2f2e6004c895376a2cced4c2da722cc1
#
_entry.id   2f2e6004c895376a2cced4c2da722cc1
#
_cell.length_a   1.000
_cell.length_b   1.000
_cell.length_c   1.000
_cell.angle_alpha   90.00
_cell.angle_beta   90.00
_cell.angle_gamma   90.00
#
_symmetry.space_group_name_H-M   'P 1'
#
loop_
_entity.id
_entity.type
_entity.pdbx_description
1 polymer ?
#
loop_
_entity_poly.entity_id
_entity_poly.type
_entity_poly.pdbx_seq_one_letter_code
_entity_poly.pdbx_strand_id
1 'polypeptide(L)'
;MMKKYSALTKYINLLKNDNAGEWICDKENDGSSERPMHLPFVIYSITVKKLAYDIYKFAKESDEIVPSKYADILNANGIEWGYDSMMKADASGLDAQCILALLIASLRAERFCDGVLLEFIKSGAVTRWLKRLQELDEA
;
A
#
# COMPACT_ATOMS: atom_id res chain seq x y z
N MET A 1 24.31 4.94 12.14
CA MET A 1 24.26 4.24 10.85
C MET A 1 22.84 4.28 10.29
N MET A 2 22.70 4.69 9.04
CA MET A 2 21.36 4.73 8.41
C MET A 2 20.86 3.32 8.12
N LYS A 3 19.62 3.07 8.49
CA LYS A 3 18.96 1.80 8.21
C LYS A 3 18.52 1.77 6.74
N LYS A 4 18.62 0.61 6.10
CA LYS A 4 18.39 0.44 4.67
C LYS A 4 16.98 0.85 4.24
N TYR A 5 15.97 0.54 5.07
CA TYR A 5 14.57 0.77 4.74
C TYR A 5 13.99 2.01 5.42
N SER A 6 14.82 2.89 5.99
CA SER A 6 14.35 4.04 6.75
C SER A 6 13.48 5.00 5.93
N ALA A 7 13.71 5.07 4.62
CA ALA A 7 12.88 5.90 3.74
C ALA A 7 11.41 5.45 3.72
N LEU A 8 11.15 4.18 4.05
CA LEU A 8 9.81 3.62 4.11
C LEU A 8 9.33 3.45 5.54
N THR A 9 10.20 2.97 6.43
CA THR A 9 9.79 2.66 7.82
C THR A 9 9.43 3.90 8.62
N LYS A 10 9.90 5.08 8.21
CA LYS A 10 9.50 6.34 8.84
C LYS A 10 7.97 6.55 8.80
N TYR A 11 7.29 5.93 7.83
CA TYR A 11 5.83 6.07 7.69
C TYR A 11 5.05 5.31 8.76
N ILE A 12 5.68 4.38 9.49
CA ILE A 12 5.01 3.71 10.61
C ILE A 12 4.46 4.75 11.59
N ASN A 13 5.28 5.71 11.98
CA ASN A 13 4.87 6.76 12.89
C ASN A 13 4.01 7.83 12.23
N LEU A 14 4.32 8.17 10.98
CA LEU A 14 3.57 9.19 10.24
C LEU A 14 2.13 8.77 9.96
N LEU A 15 1.88 7.47 9.72
CA LEU A 15 0.54 6.96 9.49
C LEU A 15 -0.28 6.83 10.78
N LYS A 16 0.37 6.78 11.91
CA LYS A 16 -0.27 6.47 13.19
C LYS A 16 -1.40 7.44 13.55
N ASN A 17 -1.20 8.73 13.28
CA ASN A 17 -2.18 9.78 13.56
C ASN A 17 -2.76 10.40 12.29
N ASP A 18 -2.54 9.77 11.15
CA ASP A 18 -3.02 10.25 9.86
C ASP A 18 -4.36 9.60 9.53
N ASN A 19 -5.27 10.34 8.91
CA ASN A 19 -6.56 9.78 8.49
C ASN A 19 -6.46 8.90 7.25
N ALA A 20 -5.30 8.87 6.60
CA ALA A 20 -4.98 8.13 5.38
C ALA A 20 -5.75 8.61 4.15
N GLY A 21 -7.03 8.82 4.27
CA GLY A 21 -7.87 9.28 3.17
C GLY A 21 -9.34 9.22 3.55
N GLU A 22 -10.18 9.72 2.66
CA GLU A 22 -11.63 9.68 2.89
C GLU A 22 -12.37 9.47 1.57
N TRP A 23 -13.52 8.84 1.67
CA TRP A 23 -14.42 8.67 0.56
C TRP A 23 -15.20 9.95 0.30
N ILE A 24 -15.24 10.36 -0.96
CA ILE A 24 -16.06 11.49 -1.40
C ILE A 24 -17.26 10.92 -2.15
N CYS A 25 -18.45 11.18 -1.64
CA CYS A 25 -19.69 10.71 -2.22
C CYS A 25 -20.45 11.89 -2.81
N ASP A 26 -21.04 11.68 -3.99
CA ASP A 26 -21.86 12.70 -4.64
C ASP A 26 -23.21 12.78 -3.93
N LYS A 27 -23.43 13.86 -3.20
CA LYS A 27 -24.68 14.12 -2.47
C LYS A 27 -25.58 15.15 -3.15
N GLU A 28 -25.07 15.81 -4.20
CA GLU A 28 -25.78 16.89 -4.87
C GLU A 28 -26.57 16.42 -6.09
N ASN A 29 -26.16 15.31 -6.68
CA ASN A 29 -26.79 14.77 -7.89
C ASN A 29 -27.54 13.48 -7.55
N ASP A 30 -28.71 13.30 -8.14
CA ASP A 30 -29.62 12.21 -7.81
C ASP A 30 -29.59 11.03 -8.78
N GLY A 31 -28.71 11.10 -9.79
CA GLY A 31 -28.60 10.07 -10.81
C GLY A 31 -29.53 10.23 -12.01
N SER A 32 -30.31 11.31 -12.05
CA SER A 32 -31.18 11.60 -13.20
C SER A 32 -30.38 12.06 -14.41
N SER A 33 -31.01 12.11 -15.57
CA SER A 33 -30.35 12.57 -16.80
C SER A 33 -29.90 14.03 -16.71
N GLU A 34 -30.60 14.84 -15.91
CA GLU A 34 -30.26 16.25 -15.69
C GLU A 34 -29.19 16.43 -14.62
N ARG A 35 -29.09 15.49 -13.66
CA ARG A 35 -28.18 15.54 -12.55
C ARG A 35 -27.49 14.16 -12.37
N PRO A 36 -26.63 13.78 -13.32
CA PRO A 36 -25.96 12.47 -13.23
C PRO A 36 -25.08 12.39 -12.01
N MET A 37 -25.18 11.27 -11.30
CA MET A 37 -24.40 11.01 -10.10
C MET A 37 -23.00 10.57 -10.47
N HIS A 38 -22.00 11.17 -9.82
CA HIS A 38 -20.61 10.72 -9.94
C HIS A 38 -20.36 9.55 -8.99
N LEU A 39 -19.55 8.57 -9.44
CA LEU A 39 -19.17 7.46 -8.60
C LEU A 39 -18.32 7.94 -7.42
N PRO A 40 -18.47 7.34 -6.24
CA PRO A 40 -17.62 7.66 -5.09
C PRO A 40 -16.15 7.43 -5.42
N PHE A 41 -15.28 8.24 -4.85
CA PHE A 41 -13.84 8.10 -5.01
C PHE A 41 -13.15 8.47 -3.69
N VAL A 42 -11.87 8.07 -3.56
CA VAL A 42 -11.09 8.33 -2.34
C VAL A 42 -10.11 9.46 -2.61
N ILE A 43 -10.06 10.43 -1.70
CA ILE A 43 -8.99 11.43 -1.66
C ILE A 43 -8.02 10.98 -0.58
N TYR A 44 -6.78 10.67 -0.99
CA TYR A 44 -5.74 10.24 -0.06
C TYR A 44 -5.03 11.44 0.57
N SER A 45 -4.55 11.25 1.80
CA SER A 45 -3.78 12.28 2.50
C SER A 45 -2.43 12.52 1.80
N ILE A 46 -1.82 13.67 2.10
CA ILE A 46 -0.46 13.97 1.61
C ILE A 46 0.52 12.90 2.10
N THR A 47 0.37 12.44 3.33
CA THR A 47 1.22 11.37 3.90
C THR A 47 1.17 10.12 3.04
N VAL A 48 -0.03 9.67 2.67
CA VAL A 48 -0.19 8.46 1.83
C VAL A 48 0.37 8.69 0.44
N LYS A 49 0.15 9.86 -0.14
CA LYS A 49 0.71 10.19 -1.46
C LYS A 49 2.24 10.15 -1.46
N LYS A 50 2.86 10.67 -0.39
CA LYS A 50 4.31 10.62 -0.24
C LYS A 50 4.81 9.21 -0.02
N LEU A 51 4.09 8.42 0.77
CA LEU A 51 4.42 7.00 0.96
C LEU A 51 4.43 6.26 -0.37
N ALA A 52 3.39 6.43 -1.18
CA ALA A 52 3.29 5.80 -2.50
C ALA A 52 4.48 6.19 -3.39
N TYR A 53 4.81 7.47 -3.41
CA TYR A 53 5.96 7.96 -4.17
C TYR A 53 7.26 7.30 -3.68
N ASP A 54 7.47 7.26 -2.38
CA ASP A 54 8.68 6.71 -1.79
C ASP A 54 8.80 5.19 -2.01
N ILE A 55 7.68 4.48 -2.01
CA ILE A 55 7.68 3.04 -2.33
C ILE A 55 8.17 2.81 -3.75
N TYR A 56 7.61 3.52 -4.73
CA TYR A 56 8.03 3.38 -6.12
C TYR A 56 9.48 3.81 -6.33
N LYS A 57 9.89 4.90 -5.71
CA LYS A 57 11.26 5.39 -5.81
C LYS A 57 12.24 4.37 -5.23
N PHE A 58 11.96 3.86 -4.04
CA PHE A 58 12.79 2.86 -3.39
C PHE A 58 12.93 1.60 -4.26
N ALA A 59 11.80 1.09 -4.76
CA ALA A 59 11.78 -0.11 -5.58
C ALA A 59 12.56 0.08 -6.88
N LYS A 60 12.43 1.26 -7.51
CA LYS A 60 13.12 1.56 -8.74
C LYS A 60 14.65 1.66 -8.56
N GLU A 61 15.08 2.22 -7.45
CA GLU A 61 16.49 2.42 -7.14
C GLU A 61 17.15 1.21 -6.48
N SER A 62 16.35 0.27 -5.99
CA SER A 62 16.84 -0.91 -5.27
C SER A 62 17.20 -2.02 -6.22
N ASP A 63 18.22 -2.81 -5.86
CA ASP A 63 18.57 -4.03 -6.58
C ASP A 63 17.88 -5.27 -5.97
N GLU A 64 17.09 -5.10 -4.92
CA GLU A 64 16.38 -6.19 -4.25
C GLU A 64 15.13 -6.66 -4.98
N ILE A 65 14.55 -5.82 -5.84
CA ILE A 65 13.29 -6.12 -6.48
C ILE A 65 13.24 -5.53 -7.88
N VAL A 66 12.62 -6.28 -8.80
CA VAL A 66 12.20 -5.76 -10.10
C VAL A 66 10.71 -5.41 -9.94
N PRO A 67 10.34 -4.11 -9.88
CA PRO A 67 8.97 -3.71 -9.52
C PRO A 67 7.88 -4.35 -10.38
N SER A 68 8.12 -4.54 -11.67
CA SER A 68 7.13 -5.16 -12.57
C SER A 68 6.84 -6.62 -12.26
N LYS A 69 7.67 -7.27 -11.45
CA LYS A 69 7.54 -8.70 -11.13
C LYS A 69 6.90 -8.95 -9.76
N TYR A 70 6.23 -7.96 -9.21
CA TYR A 70 5.64 -8.07 -7.88
C TYR A 70 4.70 -9.28 -7.74
N ALA A 71 3.89 -9.55 -8.75
CA ALA A 71 2.96 -10.68 -8.70
C ALA A 71 3.68 -12.03 -8.68
N ASP A 72 4.75 -12.16 -9.45
CA ASP A 72 5.56 -13.39 -9.48
C ASP A 72 6.24 -13.62 -8.13
N ILE A 73 6.72 -12.55 -7.51
CA ILE A 73 7.36 -12.62 -6.18
C ILE A 73 6.34 -13.09 -5.14
N LEU A 74 5.13 -12.54 -5.16
CA LEU A 74 4.08 -12.94 -4.24
C LEU A 74 3.73 -14.42 -4.43
N ASN A 75 3.54 -14.85 -5.67
CA ASN A 75 3.23 -16.26 -5.98
C ASN A 75 4.32 -17.20 -5.47
N ALA A 76 5.59 -16.82 -5.62
CA ALA A 76 6.72 -17.63 -5.15
C ALA A 76 6.70 -17.79 -3.61
N ASN A 77 6.02 -16.89 -2.91
CA ASN A 77 5.87 -16.92 -1.45
C ASN A 77 4.49 -17.42 -0.99
N GLY A 78 3.72 -18.00 -1.93
CA GLY A 78 2.40 -18.55 -1.60
C GLY A 78 1.30 -17.52 -1.41
N ILE A 79 1.49 -16.31 -1.91
CA ILE A 79 0.53 -15.21 -1.79
C ILE A 79 -0.02 -14.91 -3.17
N GLU A 80 -1.36 -14.98 -3.33
CA GLU A 80 -2.00 -14.56 -4.57
C GLU A 80 -2.15 -13.03 -4.56
N TRP A 81 -2.01 -12.41 -5.73
CA TRP A 81 -2.27 -10.99 -5.85
C TRP A 81 -3.78 -10.75 -5.73
N GLY A 82 -4.19 -10.15 -4.65
CA GLY A 82 -5.57 -9.85 -4.37
C GLY A 82 -5.76 -9.49 -2.91
N TYR A 83 -6.86 -8.83 -2.62
CA TYR A 83 -7.13 -8.27 -1.30
C TYR A 83 -7.07 -9.34 -0.19
N ASP A 84 -7.82 -10.43 -0.36
CA ASP A 84 -7.94 -11.43 0.71
C ASP A 84 -6.62 -12.13 1.01
N SER A 85 -5.92 -12.58 -0.01
CA SER A 85 -4.65 -13.30 0.16
C SER A 85 -3.59 -12.39 0.76
N MET A 86 -3.51 -11.15 0.29
CA MET A 86 -2.52 -10.19 0.79
C MET A 86 -2.80 -9.79 2.23
N MET A 87 -4.09 -9.62 2.58
CA MET A 87 -4.47 -9.28 3.96
C MET A 87 -4.17 -10.40 4.95
N LYS A 88 -4.28 -11.65 4.51
CA LYS A 88 -4.04 -12.83 5.35
C LYS A 88 -2.57 -13.21 5.47
N ALA A 89 -1.70 -12.63 4.62
CA ALA A 89 -0.29 -12.99 4.61
C ALA A 89 0.36 -12.68 5.96
N ASP A 90 1.09 -13.67 6.48
CA ASP A 90 1.87 -13.49 7.72
C ASP A 90 3.21 -12.86 7.37
N ALA A 91 3.36 -11.58 7.64
CA ALA A 91 4.55 -10.82 7.29
C ALA A 91 5.78 -11.24 8.10
N SER A 92 5.59 -11.87 9.25
CA SER A 92 6.71 -12.16 10.17
C SER A 92 7.78 -13.08 9.58
N GLY A 93 7.43 -13.91 8.60
CA GLY A 93 8.37 -14.82 7.97
C GLY A 93 8.83 -14.39 6.58
N LEU A 94 8.39 -13.23 6.11
CA LEU A 94 8.70 -12.78 4.75
C LEU A 94 10.00 -11.99 4.70
N ASP A 95 10.71 -12.10 3.56
CA ASP A 95 11.90 -11.30 3.33
C ASP A 95 11.53 -9.91 2.79
N ALA A 96 12.55 -9.04 2.67
CA ALA A 96 12.34 -7.68 2.22
C ALA A 96 11.78 -7.62 0.79
N GLN A 97 12.22 -8.50 -0.09
CA GLN A 97 11.73 -8.55 -1.46
C GLN A 97 10.21 -8.79 -1.49
N CYS A 98 9.74 -9.74 -0.69
CA CYS A 98 8.31 -10.05 -0.61
C CYS A 98 7.51 -8.90 -0.01
N ILE A 99 8.03 -8.27 1.04
CA ILE A 99 7.36 -7.11 1.65
C ILE A 99 7.27 -5.95 0.66
N LEU A 100 8.33 -5.67 -0.08
CA LEU A 100 8.29 -4.64 -1.12
C LEU A 100 7.27 -4.99 -2.20
N ALA A 101 7.18 -6.27 -2.57
CA ALA A 101 6.17 -6.73 -3.54
C ALA A 101 4.75 -6.50 -3.00
N LEU A 102 4.49 -6.75 -1.72
CA LEU A 102 3.19 -6.47 -1.11
C LEU A 102 2.84 -4.98 -1.18
N LEU A 103 3.81 -4.11 -0.86
CA LEU A 103 3.60 -2.67 -0.92
C LEU A 103 3.28 -2.21 -2.35
N ILE A 104 4.05 -2.69 -3.32
CA ILE A 104 3.80 -2.35 -4.74
C ILE A 104 2.45 -2.89 -5.19
N ALA A 105 2.13 -4.13 -4.83
CA ALA A 105 0.88 -4.76 -5.22
C ALA A 105 -0.33 -4.00 -4.68
N SER A 106 -0.26 -3.47 -3.45
CA SER A 106 -1.34 -2.67 -2.88
C SER A 106 -1.56 -1.37 -3.66
N LEU A 107 -0.48 -0.73 -4.08
CA LEU A 107 -0.57 0.49 -4.89
C LEU A 107 -1.14 0.20 -6.27
N ARG A 108 -0.74 -0.93 -6.88
CA ARG A 108 -1.27 -1.36 -8.19
C ARG A 108 -2.74 -1.73 -8.10
N ALA A 109 -3.15 -2.38 -7.01
CA ALA A 109 -4.54 -2.77 -6.81
C ALA A 109 -5.48 -1.57 -6.80
N GLU A 110 -5.03 -0.43 -6.30
CA GLU A 110 -5.83 0.80 -6.28
C GLU A 110 -6.26 1.25 -7.69
N ARG A 111 -5.48 0.93 -8.71
CA ARG A 111 -5.82 1.27 -10.10
C ARG A 111 -7.04 0.52 -10.62
N PHE A 112 -7.34 -0.63 -10.02
CA PHE A 112 -8.44 -1.50 -10.44
C PHE A 112 -9.61 -1.48 -9.48
N CYS A 113 -9.39 -1.04 -8.24
CA CYS A 113 -10.42 -1.05 -7.20
C CYS A 113 -10.19 0.16 -6.29
N ASP A 114 -10.96 1.22 -6.53
CA ASP A 114 -10.85 2.45 -5.74
C ASP A 114 -11.09 2.16 -4.26
N GLY A 115 -10.19 2.65 -3.40
CA GLY A 115 -10.32 2.50 -1.96
C GLY A 115 -9.66 1.26 -1.38
N VAL A 116 -9.14 0.35 -2.20
CA VAL A 116 -8.49 -0.85 -1.68
C VAL A 116 -7.21 -0.51 -0.91
N LEU A 117 -6.45 0.47 -1.38
CA LEU A 117 -5.27 0.93 -0.66
C LEU A 117 -5.66 1.50 0.72
N LEU A 118 -6.75 2.24 0.77
CA LEU A 118 -7.26 2.78 2.03
C LEU A 118 -7.57 1.64 3.01
N GLU A 119 -8.17 0.55 2.53
CA GLU A 119 -8.45 -0.63 3.36
C GLU A 119 -7.16 -1.28 3.87
N PHE A 120 -6.15 -1.44 3.02
CA PHE A 120 -4.86 -1.98 3.44
C PHE A 120 -4.22 -1.11 4.53
N ILE A 121 -4.35 0.20 4.44
CA ILE A 121 -3.80 1.13 5.44
C ILE A 121 -4.61 1.08 6.74
N LYS A 122 -5.93 1.24 6.65
CA LYS A 122 -6.80 1.31 7.84
C LYS A 122 -6.85 -0.01 8.61
N SER A 123 -6.74 -1.13 7.93
CA SER A 123 -6.70 -2.45 8.58
C SER A 123 -5.41 -2.71 9.34
N GLY A 124 -4.37 -1.89 9.09
CA GLY A 124 -3.06 -2.08 9.68
C GLY A 124 -2.12 -2.96 8.85
N ALA A 125 -2.55 -3.45 7.69
CA ALA A 125 -1.71 -4.31 6.85
C ALA A 125 -0.43 -3.60 6.41
N VAL A 126 -0.55 -2.39 5.88
CA VAL A 126 0.62 -1.61 5.44
C VAL A 126 1.58 -1.38 6.60
N THR A 127 1.05 -1.04 7.78
CA THR A 127 1.88 -0.84 8.96
C THR A 127 2.61 -2.13 9.36
N ARG A 128 1.94 -3.30 9.30
CA ARG A 128 2.59 -4.59 9.58
C ARG A 128 3.73 -4.86 8.61
N TRP A 129 3.52 -4.59 7.32
CA TRP A 129 4.56 -4.78 6.32
C TRP A 129 5.77 -3.85 6.57
N LEU A 130 5.51 -2.59 6.88
CA LEU A 130 6.58 -1.64 7.20
C LEU A 130 7.33 -2.05 8.48
N LYS A 131 6.63 -2.57 9.48
CA LYS A 131 7.26 -3.08 10.70
C LYS A 131 8.16 -4.26 10.41
N ARG A 132 7.79 -5.13 9.46
CA ARG A 132 8.66 -6.23 9.06
C ARG A 132 9.97 -5.71 8.45
N LEU A 133 9.91 -4.68 7.62
CA LEU A 133 11.12 -4.04 7.10
C LEU A 133 11.98 -3.47 8.23
N GLN A 134 11.35 -2.88 9.23
CA GLN A 134 12.05 -2.35 10.40
C GLN A 134 12.79 -3.47 11.17
N GLU A 135 12.12 -4.61 11.37
CA GLU A 135 12.75 -5.78 11.99
C GLU A 135 13.96 -6.26 11.20
N LEU A 136 13.85 -6.29 9.86
CA LEU A 136 14.95 -6.71 8.99
C LEU A 136 16.15 -5.75 9.07
N ASP A 137 15.89 -4.46 9.27
CA ASP A 137 16.94 -3.47 9.49
C ASP A 137 17.68 -3.66 10.81
N GLU A 138 17.00 -4.23 11.77
CA GLU A 138 17.55 -4.44 13.12
C GLU A 138 18.21 -5.81 13.30
N ALA A 139 18.01 -6.68 12.33
CA ALA A 139 18.57 -8.03 12.40
C ALA A 139 20.07 -8.08 12.12
#